data_c8e09941e7c28fd51a432a992ab62f10
#
_entry.id   c8e09941e7c28fd51a432a992ab62f10
#
_cell.length_a   1.000
_cell.length_b   1.000
_cell.length_c   1.000
_cell.angle_alpha   90.00
_cell.angle_beta   90.00
_cell.angle_gamma   90.00
#
_symmetry.space_group_name_H-M   'P 1'
#
loop_
_entity.id
_entity.type
_entity.pdbx_description
1 polymer ?
#
loop_
_entity_poly.entity_id
_entity_poly.type
_entity_poly.pdbx_seq_one_letter_code
_entity_poly.pdbx_strand_id
1 'polypeptide(L)'
;MFVPRAKIATSVLWLLFLAGLFCPPEATAQPVVTVSFATTNATPLNPGFAGFCTELQASAVEYYDTNFQQITATLSPGWLRYPGGSMDDAFAWTNGLTLTNWFTDFPSWETNLLWPAAKLGNGKGGLKFPDFAALCRNVGGAKIVATINGFTDSAASAGAFAAYALSNHIPVAVWELCNEPYTLAGSGAGNFFLNATDYVARMKPYRDAIKAADSNAVVAIYFNDAGYPEPNTWDNDLKNYSDKYWDAVVYHHYPALPTNGVTFADLMALDNWELASNTTARMTNYLIPDNNPGVTFLISEFAPARGNGAGGNYPPTTTLYGGIYAAEYLLRLSTLPQMSFVGPYQLLDAAGINQTNSFNQPVAAAYNGGYTTNTAGWPFGFFLSAQVCGSSVADWALTRSTAVYTTAVGNNGPAVPIDTNGNATIPAIYAQAYQGGNGKRYIVLTNKSATNAPAQIIQDGVAVTNQFLETFVTGSDPRATNSAPQNSSVQIQLQLTNNPVTIPEYSVVRLEWTVFNVPTPTLSLTVSNSTRNLGWTGSTNITYSVQGTTNLLSAWATLGKVASPQTNFGFTNWNAGTQQFYRLAVP
;
A
#
# COMPACT_ATOMS: atom_id res chain seq x y z
N MET A 1 8.05 69.22 -58.87
CA MET A 1 7.94 68.59 -57.50
C MET A 1 7.39 67.19 -57.68
N PHE A 2 8.29 66.23 -57.80
CA PHE A 2 7.94 64.84 -58.00
C PHE A 2 7.99 64.09 -56.69
N VAL A 3 6.88 63.42 -56.25
CA VAL A 3 6.83 62.50 -55.13
C VAL A 3 6.78 61.09 -55.70
N PRO A 4 7.70 60.21 -55.38
CA PRO A 4 7.68 58.87 -55.96
C PRO A 4 6.67 57.93 -55.18
N ARG A 5 5.68 57.46 -55.94
CA ARG A 5 4.79 56.32 -55.51
C ARG A 5 5.48 54.98 -55.81
N ALA A 6 6.27 54.50 -54.91
CA ALA A 6 6.76 53.12 -55.04
C ALA A 6 7.40 52.60 -53.74
N LYS A 7 6.65 52.47 -52.64
CA LYS A 7 7.10 51.73 -51.43
C LYS A 7 6.01 51.01 -50.65
N ILE A 8 4.80 50.89 -51.14
CA ILE A 8 3.70 50.24 -50.36
C ILE A 8 3.46 48.77 -50.80
N ALA A 9 3.92 48.35 -51.96
CA ALA A 9 3.65 46.99 -52.45
C ALA A 9 4.55 45.91 -51.87
N THR A 10 5.74 46.23 -51.37
CA THR A 10 6.71 45.22 -50.85
C THR A 10 6.45 44.85 -49.37
N SER A 11 5.87 45.77 -48.62
CA SER A 11 5.64 45.52 -47.18
C SER A 11 4.42 44.59 -46.90
N VAL A 12 3.45 44.57 -47.80
CA VAL A 12 2.24 43.69 -47.66
C VAL A 12 2.57 42.25 -48.05
N LEU A 13 3.50 42.03 -48.96
CA LEU A 13 3.88 40.66 -49.37
C LEU A 13 4.75 39.96 -48.27
N TRP A 14 5.54 40.71 -47.52
CA TRP A 14 6.31 40.16 -46.41
C TRP A 14 5.45 39.83 -45.18
N LEU A 15 4.40 40.57 -44.91
CA LEU A 15 3.45 40.29 -43.85
C LEU A 15 2.61 39.03 -44.12
N LEU A 16 2.29 38.76 -45.40
CA LEU A 16 1.59 37.54 -45.76
C LEU A 16 2.51 36.30 -45.77
N PHE A 17 3.81 36.46 -45.98
CA PHE A 17 4.80 35.37 -45.90
C PHE A 17 5.17 35.01 -44.44
N LEU A 18 5.18 35.98 -43.53
CA LEU A 18 5.38 35.75 -42.11
C LEU A 18 4.12 35.18 -41.42
N ALA A 19 2.92 35.51 -41.88
CA ALA A 19 1.68 34.91 -41.34
C ALA A 19 1.49 33.46 -41.73
N GLY A 20 2.07 33.00 -42.85
CA GLY A 20 2.05 31.59 -43.27
C GLY A 20 3.06 30.69 -42.56
N LEU A 21 4.08 31.27 -41.90
CA LEU A 21 5.12 30.53 -41.17
C LEU A 21 4.80 30.31 -39.70
N PHE A 22 3.72 30.89 -39.17
CA PHE A 22 3.25 30.74 -37.79
C PHE A 22 1.89 30.08 -37.68
N CYS A 23 1.52 29.22 -38.61
CA CYS A 23 0.49 28.21 -38.29
C CYS A 23 1.15 27.29 -37.26
N PRO A 24 0.71 27.28 -35.96
CA PRO A 24 1.15 26.25 -35.06
C PRO A 24 0.79 24.91 -35.72
N PRO A 25 1.68 23.91 -35.63
CA PRO A 25 1.34 22.58 -36.13
C PRO A 25 -0.01 22.21 -35.49
N GLU A 26 -0.97 21.77 -36.33
CA GLU A 26 -2.23 21.25 -35.81
C GLU A 26 -1.86 20.27 -34.69
N ALA A 27 -2.25 20.60 -33.47
CA ALA A 27 -2.07 19.71 -32.34
C ALA A 27 -2.86 18.46 -32.69
N THR A 28 -2.19 17.44 -33.20
CA THR A 28 -2.81 16.14 -33.43
C THR A 28 -3.38 15.69 -32.09
N ALA A 29 -4.71 15.58 -32.03
CA ALA A 29 -5.39 15.14 -30.82
C ALA A 29 -4.73 13.82 -30.36
N GLN A 30 -4.24 13.81 -29.13
CA GLN A 30 -3.63 12.59 -28.58
C GLN A 30 -4.65 11.45 -28.64
N PRO A 31 -4.21 10.25 -29.04
CA PRO A 31 -5.12 9.11 -29.09
C PRO A 31 -5.69 8.85 -27.69
N VAL A 32 -6.99 8.66 -27.62
CA VAL A 32 -7.69 8.38 -26.36
C VAL A 32 -7.25 7.01 -25.85
N VAL A 33 -6.73 6.96 -24.64
CA VAL A 33 -6.45 5.71 -23.91
C VAL A 33 -7.79 4.99 -23.68
N THR A 34 -7.83 3.68 -23.88
CA THR A 34 -9.02 2.88 -23.61
C THR A 34 -8.74 1.93 -22.46
N VAL A 35 -9.47 2.06 -21.36
CA VAL A 35 -9.40 1.11 -20.24
C VAL A 35 -10.66 0.28 -20.23
N SER A 36 -10.54 -1.01 -20.54
CA SER A 36 -11.68 -1.93 -20.62
C SER A 36 -11.54 -3.07 -19.64
N PHE A 37 -12.65 -3.47 -19.00
CA PHE A 37 -12.71 -4.62 -18.12
C PHE A 37 -14.07 -5.32 -18.20
N ALA A 38 -14.07 -6.63 -17.88
CA ALA A 38 -15.27 -7.45 -17.85
C ALA A 38 -15.61 -7.86 -16.42
N THR A 39 -16.86 -7.62 -16.01
CA THR A 39 -17.32 -7.94 -14.65
C THR A 39 -17.59 -9.43 -14.43
N THR A 40 -17.66 -10.22 -15.50
CA THR A 40 -17.86 -11.67 -15.46
C THR A 40 -16.62 -12.46 -15.05
N ASN A 41 -15.42 -11.87 -15.18
CA ASN A 41 -14.14 -12.52 -14.93
C ASN A 41 -13.43 -11.80 -13.78
N ALA A 42 -13.84 -12.09 -12.55
CA ALA A 42 -13.26 -11.52 -11.36
C ALA A 42 -12.47 -12.60 -10.60
N THR A 43 -11.21 -12.30 -10.28
CA THR A 43 -10.38 -13.12 -9.39
C THR A 43 -10.50 -12.57 -7.97
N PRO A 44 -10.81 -13.40 -6.96
CA PRO A 44 -10.87 -12.95 -5.58
C PRO A 44 -9.57 -12.28 -5.14
N LEU A 45 -9.69 -11.16 -4.45
CA LEU A 45 -8.58 -10.47 -3.82
C LEU A 45 -8.63 -10.69 -2.31
N ASN A 46 -7.48 -10.94 -1.70
CA ASN A 46 -7.43 -11.14 -0.25
C ASN A 46 -7.91 -9.87 0.48
N PRO A 47 -8.86 -9.98 1.41
CA PRO A 47 -9.36 -8.82 2.16
C PRO A 47 -8.25 -8.14 2.96
N GLY A 48 -8.06 -6.84 2.70
CA GLY A 48 -6.97 -6.07 3.29
C GLY A 48 -5.62 -6.34 2.62
N PHE A 49 -5.60 -6.53 1.31
CA PHE A 49 -4.42 -6.85 0.51
C PHE A 49 -3.25 -5.89 0.74
N ALA A 50 -3.51 -4.58 0.73
CA ALA A 50 -2.48 -3.55 0.91
C ALA A 50 -2.33 -3.15 2.38
N GLY A 51 -1.09 -2.97 2.81
CA GLY A 51 -0.74 -2.55 4.16
C GLY A 51 0.65 -1.94 4.21
N PHE A 52 1.25 -1.87 5.40
CA PHE A 52 2.57 -1.26 5.57
C PHE A 52 3.43 -2.05 6.54
N CYS A 53 4.70 -2.18 6.19
CA CYS A 53 5.71 -2.50 7.20
C CYS A 53 5.80 -1.36 8.20
N THR A 54 5.81 -1.67 9.47
CA THR A 54 6.22 -0.74 10.53
C THR A 54 7.53 -1.25 11.10
N GLU A 55 8.42 -0.35 11.47
CA GLU A 55 9.66 -0.73 12.12
C GLU A 55 9.86 0.14 13.36
N LEU A 56 10.15 -0.50 14.49
CA LEU A 56 10.38 0.18 15.77
C LEU A 56 11.72 0.88 15.84
N GLN A 57 12.11 1.58 14.79
CA GLN A 57 13.47 2.09 14.72
C GLN A 57 13.74 3.27 15.63
N ALA A 58 12.83 4.20 15.78
CA ALA A 58 13.12 5.43 16.49
C ALA A 58 12.72 5.39 17.94
N SER A 59 11.49 5.20 18.12
CA SER A 59 10.86 5.07 19.42
C SER A 59 9.40 4.69 19.18
N ALA A 60 8.82 3.97 20.12
CA ALA A 60 7.41 3.63 20.02
C ALA A 60 6.49 4.84 20.28
N VAL A 61 7.04 6.03 20.55
CA VAL A 61 6.24 7.21 20.91
C VAL A 61 5.37 7.67 19.77
N GLU A 62 5.87 7.59 18.54
CA GLU A 62 5.17 7.98 17.33
C GLU A 62 3.86 7.21 17.19
N TYR A 63 3.86 5.93 17.51
CA TYR A 63 2.68 5.08 17.38
C TYR A 63 1.57 5.40 18.41
N TYR A 64 1.90 6.10 19.49
CA TYR A 64 0.92 6.61 20.46
C TYR A 64 0.40 8.01 20.12
N ASP A 65 1.03 8.69 19.17
CA ASP A 65 0.63 10.03 18.78
C ASP A 65 -0.67 10.03 17.99
N THR A 66 -1.58 10.92 18.41
CA THR A 66 -2.90 10.99 17.79
C THR A 66 -2.87 11.53 16.36
N ASN A 67 -1.91 12.42 16.03
CA ASN A 67 -1.77 12.94 14.68
C ASN A 67 -1.23 11.86 13.75
N PHE A 68 -0.24 11.07 14.21
CA PHE A 68 0.24 9.92 13.48
C PHE A 68 -0.90 8.93 13.20
N GLN A 69 -1.68 8.58 14.22
CA GLN A 69 -2.81 7.68 14.07
C GLN A 69 -3.86 8.22 13.09
N GLN A 70 -4.18 9.51 13.15
CA GLN A 70 -5.13 10.13 12.22
C GLN A 70 -4.63 10.09 10.78
N ILE A 71 -3.37 10.44 10.53
CA ILE A 71 -2.78 10.37 9.20
C ILE A 71 -2.77 8.93 8.69
N THR A 72 -2.32 7.99 9.51
CA THR A 72 -2.31 6.56 9.15
C THR A 72 -3.72 6.05 8.85
N ALA A 73 -4.72 6.48 9.60
CA ALA A 73 -6.12 6.13 9.33
C ALA A 73 -6.60 6.62 7.96
N THR A 74 -6.09 7.75 7.44
CA THR A 74 -6.42 8.20 6.08
C THR A 74 -5.90 7.27 4.99
N LEU A 75 -4.83 6.54 5.25
CA LEU A 75 -4.27 5.52 4.35
C LEU A 75 -5.13 4.25 4.35
N SER A 76 -5.87 4.01 5.43
CA SER A 76 -6.73 2.84 5.61
C SER A 76 -5.99 1.52 5.39
N PRO A 77 -4.89 1.25 6.11
CA PRO A 77 -4.11 0.04 5.91
C PRO A 77 -4.96 -1.20 6.17
N GLY A 78 -4.84 -2.22 5.32
CA GLY A 78 -5.45 -3.52 5.54
C GLY A 78 -4.72 -4.31 6.61
N TRP A 79 -3.42 -4.06 6.75
CA TRP A 79 -2.56 -4.67 7.76
C TRP A 79 -1.38 -3.75 8.11
N LEU A 80 -0.80 -4.01 9.27
CA LEU A 80 0.46 -3.43 9.73
C LEU A 80 1.36 -4.55 10.26
N ARG A 81 2.66 -4.44 10.07
CA ARG A 81 3.65 -5.43 10.50
C ARG A 81 4.19 -5.08 11.89
N TYR A 82 4.34 -6.07 12.76
CA TYR A 82 4.81 -5.93 14.14
C TYR A 82 5.91 -6.95 14.48
N PRO A 83 6.98 -6.55 15.15
CA PRO A 83 7.47 -5.18 15.32
C PRO A 83 8.07 -4.59 14.04
N GLY A 84 8.49 -5.42 13.09
CA GLY A 84 8.99 -5.12 11.76
C GLY A 84 10.50 -4.88 11.68
N GLY A 85 11.10 -5.38 10.59
CA GLY A 85 12.52 -5.20 10.27
C GLY A 85 13.49 -6.03 11.11
N SER A 86 14.77 -5.74 11.02
CA SER A 86 15.84 -6.47 11.73
C SER A 86 15.72 -6.43 13.26
N MET A 87 14.93 -5.52 13.80
CA MET A 87 14.63 -5.47 15.25
C MET A 87 13.88 -6.71 15.75
N ASP A 88 13.16 -7.40 14.87
CA ASP A 88 12.39 -8.59 15.20
C ASP A 88 13.26 -9.71 15.77
N ASP A 89 14.49 -9.78 15.30
CA ASP A 89 15.44 -10.84 15.63
C ASP A 89 15.90 -10.81 17.08
N ALA A 90 15.69 -9.68 17.73
CA ALA A 90 16.06 -9.49 19.13
C ALA A 90 14.91 -9.04 20.04
N PHE A 91 13.70 -8.93 19.50
CA PHE A 91 12.58 -8.27 20.14
C PHE A 91 11.78 -9.20 21.07
N ALA A 92 11.45 -8.71 22.26
CA ALA A 92 10.57 -9.39 23.20
C ALA A 92 9.13 -8.79 23.14
N TRP A 93 8.18 -9.53 22.61
CA TRP A 93 6.79 -9.11 22.46
C TRP A 93 6.10 -8.77 23.79
N THR A 94 6.56 -9.37 24.91
CA THR A 94 5.99 -9.21 26.26
C THR A 94 6.17 -7.82 26.83
N ASN A 95 7.31 -7.19 26.57
CA ASN A 95 7.66 -5.88 27.12
C ASN A 95 7.95 -4.82 26.03
N GLY A 96 8.07 -5.22 24.78
CA GLY A 96 8.35 -4.31 23.68
C GLY A 96 9.79 -3.81 23.62
N LEU A 97 10.74 -4.58 24.18
CA LEU A 97 12.14 -4.22 24.26
C LEU A 97 13.03 -5.28 23.62
N THR A 98 14.24 -4.91 23.26
CA THR A 98 15.27 -5.84 22.80
C THR A 98 15.73 -6.75 23.95
N LEU A 99 15.86 -8.04 23.66
CA LEU A 99 16.46 -9.00 24.59
C LEU A 99 17.96 -8.75 24.72
N THR A 100 18.45 -8.71 25.94
CA THR A 100 19.84 -8.33 26.24
C THR A 100 20.87 -9.36 25.80
N ASN A 101 20.49 -10.64 25.66
CA ASN A 101 21.36 -11.71 25.17
C ASN A 101 21.76 -11.51 23.69
N TRP A 102 20.98 -10.77 22.88
CA TRP A 102 21.35 -10.43 21.52
C TRP A 102 22.75 -9.84 21.41
N PHE A 103 23.10 -8.90 22.27
CA PHE A 103 24.40 -8.25 22.28
C PHE A 103 25.55 -9.16 22.67
N THR A 104 25.25 -10.23 23.41
CA THR A 104 26.24 -11.24 23.79
C THR A 104 26.46 -12.25 22.67
N ASP A 105 25.37 -12.63 22.01
CA ASP A 105 25.37 -13.69 21.00
C ASP A 105 25.87 -13.19 19.62
N PHE A 106 25.65 -11.89 19.32
CA PHE A 106 26.00 -11.27 18.05
C PHE A 106 26.79 -9.96 18.19
N PRO A 107 27.96 -9.99 18.85
CA PRO A 107 28.68 -8.75 19.19
C PRO A 107 29.26 -8.00 18.00
N SER A 108 29.45 -8.68 16.83
CA SER A 108 30.09 -8.07 15.66
C SER A 108 29.12 -7.48 14.66
N TRP A 109 27.89 -7.96 14.64
CA TRP A 109 26.94 -7.59 13.60
C TRP A 109 26.21 -6.29 13.93
N GLU A 110 25.97 -6.07 15.21
CA GLU A 110 25.03 -5.06 15.64
C GLU A 110 25.62 -3.88 16.41
N THR A 111 26.93 -3.83 16.60
CA THR A 111 27.54 -2.65 17.21
C THR A 111 27.30 -1.37 16.40
N ASN A 112 27.02 -1.47 15.10
CA ASN A 112 26.70 -0.34 14.22
C ASN A 112 25.19 -0.15 13.94
N LEU A 113 24.43 -1.23 14.02
CA LEU A 113 22.95 -1.21 13.90
C LEU A 113 22.29 -1.10 15.27
N LEU A 114 23.07 -1.15 16.33
CA LEU A 114 22.62 -1.03 17.70
C LEU A 114 21.73 0.18 17.85
N TRP A 115 20.54 -0.17 17.78
CA TRP A 115 19.50 0.54 18.45
C TRP A 115 19.89 0.55 19.92
N PRO A 116 20.49 1.62 20.43
CA PRO A 116 20.81 1.63 21.83
C PRO A 116 19.53 1.27 22.55
N ALA A 117 19.59 0.39 23.52
CA ALA A 117 18.49 0.17 24.45
C ALA A 117 17.88 1.50 24.95
N ALA A 118 18.65 2.57 24.93
CA ALA A 118 18.23 3.95 25.10
C ALA A 118 17.23 4.47 24.04
N LYS A 119 17.21 3.95 22.81
CA LYS A 119 16.19 4.34 21.81
C LYS A 119 14.86 3.66 22.05
N LEU A 120 14.86 2.43 22.54
CA LEU A 120 13.66 1.75 23.01
C LEU A 120 13.22 2.25 24.40
N GLY A 121 14.12 2.92 25.12
CA GLY A 121 13.91 3.45 26.47
C GLY A 121 13.43 4.90 26.52
N ASN A 122 12.66 5.38 25.58
CA ASN A 122 12.09 6.74 25.57
C ASN A 122 11.14 7.09 26.74
N GLY A 123 11.22 6.36 27.83
CA GLY A 123 10.36 6.53 29.01
C GLY A 123 8.95 5.91 28.87
N LYS A 124 8.59 5.36 27.73
CA LYS A 124 7.30 4.68 27.52
C LYS A 124 7.41 3.15 27.48
N GLY A 125 8.61 2.60 27.57
CA GLY A 125 8.82 1.17 27.76
C GLY A 125 8.67 0.31 26.50
N GLY A 126 8.95 0.86 25.32
CA GLY A 126 8.84 0.14 24.06
C GLY A 126 7.39 0.06 23.53
N LEU A 127 7.22 -0.54 22.35
CA LEU A 127 5.89 -0.79 21.76
C LEU A 127 5.45 -2.22 22.08
N LYS A 128 4.66 -2.38 23.11
CA LYS A 128 4.11 -3.68 23.49
C LYS A 128 3.04 -4.12 22.49
N PHE A 129 2.90 -5.42 22.31
CA PHE A 129 1.92 -5.97 21.41
C PHE A 129 0.48 -5.49 21.65
N PRO A 130 -0.05 -5.38 22.89
CA PRO A 130 -1.36 -4.79 23.14
C PRO A 130 -1.51 -3.36 22.66
N ASP A 131 -0.45 -2.57 22.78
CA ASP A 131 -0.44 -1.17 22.34
C ASP A 131 -0.43 -1.07 20.83
N PHE A 132 0.33 -1.94 20.15
CA PHE A 132 0.28 -2.05 18.69
C PHE A 132 -1.10 -2.52 18.19
N ALA A 133 -1.72 -3.47 18.88
CA ALA A 133 -3.09 -3.88 18.56
C ALA A 133 -4.10 -2.74 18.75
N ALA A 134 -3.87 -1.85 19.73
CA ALA A 134 -4.66 -0.64 19.89
C ALA A 134 -4.44 0.34 18.72
N LEU A 135 -3.19 0.54 18.29
CA LEU A 135 -2.88 1.31 17.07
C LEU A 135 -3.65 0.76 15.87
N CYS A 136 -3.57 -0.55 15.61
CA CYS A 136 -4.28 -1.18 14.49
C CYS A 136 -5.79 -0.92 14.53
N ARG A 137 -6.41 -0.99 15.71
CA ARG A 137 -7.83 -0.63 15.88
C ARG A 137 -8.10 0.84 15.59
N ASN A 138 -7.25 1.74 16.06
CA ASN A 138 -7.42 3.19 15.92
C ASN A 138 -7.25 3.67 14.47
N VAL A 139 -6.45 2.96 13.68
CA VAL A 139 -6.22 3.31 12.26
C VAL A 139 -7.17 2.62 11.28
N GLY A 140 -8.28 2.07 11.77
CA GLY A 140 -9.33 1.52 10.92
C GLY A 140 -9.53 0.01 11.02
N GLY A 141 -8.87 -0.66 11.96
CA GLY A 141 -9.00 -2.11 12.18
C GLY A 141 -8.06 -2.92 11.30
N ALA A 142 -6.86 -2.43 11.07
CA ALA A 142 -5.82 -3.16 10.35
C ALA A 142 -5.52 -4.51 11.01
N LYS A 143 -5.30 -5.55 10.21
CA LYS A 143 -4.79 -6.84 10.68
C LYS A 143 -3.31 -6.70 11.05
N ILE A 144 -2.79 -7.69 11.77
CA ILE A 144 -1.38 -7.70 12.14
C ILE A 144 -0.66 -8.79 11.35
N VAL A 145 0.45 -8.46 10.73
CA VAL A 145 1.49 -9.40 10.33
C VAL A 145 2.55 -9.36 11.43
N ALA A 146 2.71 -10.46 12.15
CA ALA A 146 3.60 -10.51 13.32
C ALA A 146 4.84 -11.31 13.01
N THR A 147 6.02 -10.72 13.23
CA THR A 147 7.28 -11.41 13.11
C THR A 147 7.70 -12.01 14.46
N ILE A 148 8.16 -13.23 14.42
CA ILE A 148 8.61 -14.01 15.57
C ILE A 148 10.13 -13.91 15.68
N ASN A 149 10.60 -13.55 16.85
CA ASN A 149 12.02 -13.63 17.19
C ASN A 149 12.45 -15.11 17.28
N GLY A 150 13.01 -15.62 16.21
CA GLY A 150 13.53 -17.00 16.15
C GLY A 150 15.04 -17.10 16.45
N PHE A 151 15.69 -15.99 16.77
CA PHE A 151 17.12 -15.93 17.05
C PHE A 151 17.42 -16.03 18.56
N THR A 152 16.80 -15.19 19.36
CA THR A 152 17.14 -15.04 20.76
C THR A 152 15.99 -15.41 21.72
N ASP A 153 14.80 -15.69 21.18
CA ASP A 153 13.63 -16.14 21.96
C ASP A 153 13.36 -17.65 21.70
N SER A 154 12.33 -18.19 22.31
CA SER A 154 12.04 -19.62 22.30
C SER A 154 10.73 -19.96 21.60
N ALA A 155 10.61 -21.20 21.11
CA ALA A 155 9.37 -21.72 20.59
C ALA A 155 8.20 -21.65 21.60
N ALA A 156 8.48 -21.84 22.88
CA ALA A 156 7.49 -21.69 23.96
C ALA A 156 6.97 -20.24 24.05
N SER A 157 7.84 -19.26 23.90
CA SER A 157 7.46 -17.84 23.86
C SER A 157 6.61 -17.52 22.64
N ALA A 158 6.96 -18.06 21.46
CA ALA A 158 6.15 -17.90 20.25
C ALA A 158 4.73 -18.49 20.41
N GLY A 159 4.62 -19.66 21.02
CA GLY A 159 3.31 -20.27 21.36
C GLY A 159 2.53 -19.42 22.36
N ALA A 160 3.19 -18.86 23.39
CA ALA A 160 2.55 -17.95 24.34
C ALA A 160 2.08 -16.65 23.67
N PHE A 161 2.84 -16.15 22.70
CA PHE A 161 2.46 -14.99 21.90
C PHE A 161 1.18 -15.25 21.09
N ALA A 162 1.10 -16.38 20.39
CA ALA A 162 -0.08 -16.76 19.66
C ALA A 162 -1.29 -16.99 20.57
N ALA A 163 -1.12 -17.66 21.71
CA ALA A 163 -2.16 -17.83 22.72
C ALA A 163 -2.68 -16.50 23.28
N TYR A 164 -1.77 -15.54 23.50
CA TYR A 164 -2.14 -14.20 23.94
C TYR A 164 -2.96 -13.47 22.89
N ALA A 165 -2.54 -13.50 21.62
CA ALA A 165 -3.29 -12.88 20.53
C ALA A 165 -4.70 -13.46 20.41
N LEU A 166 -4.82 -14.79 20.43
CA LEU A 166 -6.10 -15.50 20.33
C LEU A 166 -7.03 -15.16 21.50
N SER A 167 -6.53 -15.24 22.74
CA SER A 167 -7.34 -15.00 23.94
C SER A 167 -7.82 -13.56 24.07
N ASN A 168 -7.10 -12.61 23.48
CA ASN A 168 -7.45 -11.19 23.46
C ASN A 168 -8.15 -10.75 22.17
N HIS A 169 -8.51 -11.68 21.30
CA HIS A 169 -9.18 -11.42 20.01
C HIS A 169 -8.41 -10.42 19.12
N ILE A 170 -7.08 -10.46 19.16
CA ILE A 170 -6.23 -9.64 18.30
C ILE A 170 -6.07 -10.32 16.94
N PRO A 171 -6.43 -9.68 15.84
CA PRO A 171 -6.46 -10.31 14.52
C PRO A 171 -5.06 -10.39 13.90
N VAL A 172 -4.30 -11.42 14.21
CA VAL A 172 -3.04 -11.72 13.53
C VAL A 172 -3.34 -12.48 12.24
N ALA A 173 -2.95 -11.91 11.11
CA ALA A 173 -3.18 -12.47 9.80
C ALA A 173 -2.11 -13.49 9.41
N VAL A 174 -0.86 -13.22 9.74
CA VAL A 174 0.31 -14.05 9.42
C VAL A 174 1.33 -13.95 10.55
N TRP A 175 1.95 -15.08 10.88
CA TRP A 175 3.12 -15.19 11.75
C TRP A 175 4.35 -15.47 10.90
N GLU A 176 5.23 -14.51 10.77
CA GLU A 176 6.50 -14.64 10.06
C GLU A 176 7.57 -15.22 10.99
N LEU A 177 8.26 -16.27 10.57
CA LEU A 177 9.33 -16.89 11.35
C LEU A 177 10.67 -16.21 11.07
N CYS A 178 11.15 -15.40 11.99
CA CYS A 178 12.28 -14.48 11.89
C CYS A 178 12.05 -13.30 10.93
N ASN A 179 13.07 -12.44 10.80
CA ASN A 179 13.18 -11.44 9.75
C ASN A 179 14.42 -11.75 8.91
N GLU A 180 14.26 -11.86 7.59
CA GLU A 180 15.36 -12.03 6.64
C GLU A 180 16.46 -13.02 7.08
N PRO A 181 16.13 -14.26 7.49
CA PRO A 181 17.10 -15.20 8.07
C PRO A 181 18.27 -15.52 7.13
N TYR A 182 18.10 -15.30 5.83
CA TYR A 182 19.16 -15.46 4.83
C TYR A 182 20.30 -14.44 5.01
N THR A 183 20.07 -13.30 5.64
CA THR A 183 21.11 -12.30 5.89
C THR A 183 22.10 -12.74 6.97
N LEU A 184 21.69 -13.67 7.83
CA LEU A 184 22.48 -14.28 8.89
C LEU A 184 22.77 -15.76 8.63
N ALA A 185 22.82 -16.16 7.36
CA ALA A 185 23.09 -17.53 6.96
C ALA A 185 24.48 -17.69 6.35
N GLY A 186 25.11 -18.83 6.62
CA GLY A 186 26.42 -19.21 6.08
C GLY A 186 27.35 -19.84 7.08
N SER A 187 28.59 -20.15 6.67
CA SER A 187 29.61 -20.80 7.51
C SER A 187 30.53 -19.83 8.26
N GLY A 188 30.29 -18.52 8.14
CA GLY A 188 31.13 -17.50 8.77
C GLY A 188 30.83 -17.30 10.26
N ALA A 189 31.79 -16.79 11.01
CA ALA A 189 31.56 -16.38 12.37
C ALA A 189 30.54 -15.23 12.43
N GLY A 190 29.52 -15.35 13.25
CA GLY A 190 28.42 -14.39 13.36
C GLY A 190 27.17 -14.77 12.57
N ASN A 191 27.19 -15.87 11.81
CA ASN A 191 25.99 -16.40 11.19
C ASN A 191 25.21 -17.29 12.16
N PHE A 192 23.90 -17.15 12.15
CA PHE A 192 23.02 -17.91 13.03
C PHE A 192 22.53 -19.22 12.40
N PHE A 193 22.19 -19.19 11.12
CA PHE A 193 21.79 -20.37 10.36
C PHE A 193 22.93 -20.82 9.45
N LEU A 194 23.03 -22.13 9.23
CA LEU A 194 23.99 -22.67 8.27
C LEU A 194 23.52 -22.45 6.82
N ASN A 195 22.24 -22.67 6.57
CA ASN A 195 21.56 -22.55 5.29
C ASN A 195 20.04 -22.56 5.50
N ALA A 196 19.26 -22.54 4.42
CA ALA A 196 17.82 -22.57 4.47
C ALA A 196 17.24 -23.84 5.11
N THR A 197 17.88 -25.01 4.90
CA THR A 197 17.46 -26.26 5.52
C THR A 197 17.60 -26.21 7.04
N ASP A 198 18.71 -25.66 7.55
CA ASP A 198 18.91 -25.45 8.99
C ASP A 198 17.89 -24.46 9.55
N TYR A 199 17.63 -23.37 8.82
CA TYR A 199 16.61 -22.39 9.19
C TYR A 199 15.24 -23.05 9.39
N VAL A 200 14.71 -23.73 8.37
CA VAL A 200 13.36 -24.31 8.49
C VAL A 200 13.31 -25.45 9.50
N ALA A 201 14.39 -26.23 9.66
CA ALA A 201 14.46 -27.25 10.69
C ALA A 201 14.38 -26.66 12.11
N ARG A 202 15.08 -25.55 12.35
CA ARG A 202 15.07 -24.85 13.65
C ARG A 202 13.78 -24.07 13.91
N MET A 203 13.10 -23.61 12.85
CA MET A 203 11.82 -22.87 12.97
C MET A 203 10.59 -23.77 13.11
N LYS A 204 10.70 -25.07 12.79
CA LYS A 204 9.56 -26.00 12.95
C LYS A 204 8.98 -26.03 14.38
N PRO A 205 9.76 -26.10 15.45
CA PRO A 205 9.23 -26.03 16.80
C PRO A 205 8.43 -24.76 17.10
N TYR A 206 8.82 -23.62 16.52
CA TYR A 206 8.10 -22.34 16.68
C TYR A 206 6.72 -22.42 16.01
N ARG A 207 6.70 -22.91 14.77
CA ARG A 207 5.43 -23.15 14.05
C ARG A 207 4.54 -24.10 14.82
N ASP A 208 5.09 -25.21 15.34
CA ASP A 208 4.31 -26.22 16.06
C ASP A 208 3.72 -25.64 17.34
N ALA A 209 4.46 -24.80 18.08
CA ALA A 209 3.98 -24.10 19.26
C ALA A 209 2.89 -23.06 18.93
N ILE A 210 3.03 -22.30 17.86
CA ILE A 210 2.01 -21.37 17.37
C ILE A 210 0.74 -22.12 17.00
N LYS A 211 0.85 -23.20 16.20
CA LYS A 211 -0.31 -24.03 15.79
C LYS A 211 -0.96 -24.77 16.95
N ALA A 212 -0.22 -25.12 17.99
CA ALA A 212 -0.77 -25.69 19.22
C ALA A 212 -1.64 -24.68 19.99
N ALA A 213 -1.28 -23.40 19.94
CA ALA A 213 -2.04 -22.32 20.55
C ALA A 213 -3.24 -21.87 19.70
N ASP A 214 -3.05 -21.78 18.38
CA ASP A 214 -4.07 -21.42 17.41
C ASP A 214 -3.90 -22.28 16.14
N SER A 215 -4.72 -23.30 16.01
CA SER A 215 -4.68 -24.24 14.88
C SER A 215 -4.95 -23.58 13.52
N ASN A 216 -5.59 -22.41 13.51
CA ASN A 216 -5.89 -21.63 12.30
C ASN A 216 -4.81 -20.59 11.96
N ALA A 217 -3.80 -20.41 12.81
CA ALA A 217 -2.72 -19.47 12.56
C ALA A 217 -2.04 -19.76 11.21
N VAL A 218 -1.86 -18.73 10.40
CA VAL A 218 -1.06 -18.80 9.16
C VAL A 218 0.39 -18.53 9.50
N VAL A 219 1.28 -19.47 9.21
CA VAL A 219 2.71 -19.37 9.54
C VAL A 219 3.52 -19.30 8.25
N ALA A 220 4.40 -18.32 8.16
CA ALA A 220 5.19 -18.03 6.98
C ALA A 220 6.69 -18.19 7.21
N ILE A 221 7.40 -18.67 6.19
CA ILE A 221 8.87 -18.71 6.10
C ILE A 221 9.38 -17.72 5.07
N TYR A 222 10.67 -17.43 5.11
CA TYR A 222 11.32 -16.49 4.21
C TYR A 222 11.98 -17.16 3.01
N PHE A 223 11.64 -16.68 1.82
CA PHE A 223 12.46 -16.81 0.62
C PHE A 223 13.43 -15.62 0.52
N ASN A 224 14.51 -15.77 -0.26
CA ASN A 224 15.52 -14.73 -0.37
C ASN A 224 15.08 -13.60 -1.32
N ASP A 225 15.49 -12.37 -1.04
CA ASP A 225 15.37 -11.25 -1.98
C ASP A 225 16.38 -11.39 -3.13
N ALA A 226 15.91 -11.15 -4.36
CA ALA A 226 16.75 -11.17 -5.56
C ALA A 226 17.91 -10.18 -5.55
N GLY A 227 17.83 -9.15 -4.72
CA GLY A 227 18.86 -8.12 -4.60
C GLY A 227 20.00 -8.44 -3.63
N TYR A 228 19.86 -9.51 -2.82
CA TYR A 228 20.92 -9.94 -1.92
C TYR A 228 21.85 -10.95 -2.60
N PRO A 229 23.19 -10.85 -2.39
CA PRO A 229 24.09 -11.90 -2.81
C PRO A 229 23.67 -13.17 -2.07
N GLU A 230 23.02 -14.06 -2.79
CA GLU A 230 22.57 -15.32 -2.24
C GLU A 230 23.73 -16.11 -1.66
N PRO A 231 23.52 -16.80 -0.53
CA PRO A 231 24.00 -18.16 -0.46
C PRO A 231 23.25 -18.91 -1.57
N ASN A 232 23.93 -19.25 -2.66
CA ASN A 232 23.42 -19.68 -3.99
C ASN A 232 22.38 -20.82 -4.01
N THR A 233 21.84 -21.22 -2.88
CA THR A 233 20.97 -22.39 -2.73
C THR A 233 19.73 -22.14 -1.86
N TRP A 234 19.55 -20.95 -1.23
CA TRP A 234 18.51 -20.71 -0.24
C TRP A 234 17.11 -21.12 -0.74
N ASP A 235 16.66 -20.52 -1.83
CA ASP A 235 15.34 -20.81 -2.39
C ASP A 235 15.23 -22.25 -2.91
N ASN A 236 16.31 -22.79 -3.49
CA ASN A 236 16.37 -24.19 -3.94
C ASN A 236 16.32 -25.18 -2.78
N ASP A 237 16.96 -24.88 -1.66
CA ASP A 237 16.93 -25.71 -0.47
C ASP A 237 15.52 -25.75 0.13
N LEU A 238 14.84 -24.60 0.20
CA LEU A 238 13.43 -24.51 0.63
C LEU A 238 12.50 -25.27 -0.31
N LYS A 239 12.69 -25.11 -1.61
CA LYS A 239 11.95 -25.83 -2.64
C LYS A 239 12.07 -27.34 -2.49
N ASN A 240 13.27 -27.83 -2.20
CA ASN A 240 13.58 -29.27 -2.09
C ASN A 240 13.36 -29.82 -0.67
N TYR A 241 13.02 -28.99 0.31
CA TYR A 241 12.74 -29.44 1.67
C TYR A 241 11.50 -30.32 1.71
N SER A 242 11.62 -31.52 2.26
CA SER A 242 10.56 -32.54 2.20
C SER A 242 9.35 -32.25 3.09
N ASP A 243 9.57 -31.62 4.26
CA ASP A 243 8.50 -31.30 5.23
C ASP A 243 8.09 -29.83 5.10
N LYS A 244 7.25 -29.54 4.12
CA LYS A 244 6.73 -28.18 3.86
C LYS A 244 5.62 -27.81 4.83
N TYR A 245 5.97 -27.57 6.08
CA TYR A 245 5.05 -27.34 7.20
C TYR A 245 4.43 -25.94 7.24
N TRP A 246 4.88 -25.01 6.39
CA TRP A 246 4.42 -23.61 6.36
C TRP A 246 3.18 -23.42 5.51
N ASP A 247 2.41 -22.37 5.84
CA ASP A 247 1.17 -22.00 5.13
C ASP A 247 1.40 -20.86 4.14
N ALA A 248 2.45 -20.08 4.33
CA ALA A 248 2.78 -18.92 3.49
C ALA A 248 4.29 -18.72 3.34
N VAL A 249 4.65 -17.91 2.38
CA VAL A 249 6.03 -17.52 2.08
C VAL A 249 6.14 -16.02 2.06
N VAL A 250 7.09 -15.50 2.83
CA VAL A 250 7.48 -14.09 2.81
C VAL A 250 8.58 -13.87 1.80
N TYR A 251 8.47 -12.75 1.11
CA TYR A 251 9.47 -12.27 0.18
C TYR A 251 9.62 -10.77 0.35
N HIS A 252 10.85 -10.28 0.54
CA HIS A 252 11.15 -8.86 0.53
C HIS A 252 11.65 -8.46 -0.85
N HIS A 253 11.35 -7.24 -1.29
CA HIS A 253 11.67 -6.81 -2.63
C HIS A 253 12.33 -5.43 -2.65
N TYR A 254 13.63 -5.45 -2.90
CA TYR A 254 14.46 -4.25 -3.01
C TYR A 254 15.29 -4.31 -4.29
N PRO A 255 14.80 -3.74 -5.40
CA PRO A 255 15.53 -3.81 -6.67
C PRO A 255 16.90 -3.17 -6.56
N ALA A 256 17.90 -3.85 -7.13
CA ALA A 256 19.25 -3.34 -7.23
C ALA A 256 19.33 -2.25 -8.31
N LEU A 257 19.62 -1.02 -7.92
CA LEU A 257 19.87 0.06 -8.85
C LEU A 257 21.35 0.18 -9.22
N PRO A 258 21.67 0.67 -10.42
CA PRO A 258 23.03 1.01 -10.78
C PRO A 258 23.68 1.94 -9.75
N THR A 259 24.93 1.70 -9.40
CA THR A 259 25.64 2.47 -8.36
C THR A 259 25.97 3.90 -8.76
N ASN A 260 25.86 4.25 -10.04
CA ASN A 260 26.22 5.56 -10.57
C ASN A 260 25.07 6.16 -11.39
N GLY A 261 24.47 7.22 -10.87
CA GLY A 261 23.62 8.09 -11.66
C GLY A 261 22.30 7.46 -12.11
N VAL A 262 21.48 6.98 -11.19
CA VAL A 262 20.14 6.47 -11.49
C VAL A 262 19.33 7.53 -12.20
N THR A 263 18.95 7.24 -13.44
CA THR A 263 18.05 8.08 -14.22
C THR A 263 16.60 7.73 -13.97
N PHE A 264 15.70 8.61 -14.37
CA PHE A 264 14.27 8.30 -14.37
C PHE A 264 13.95 7.07 -15.25
N ALA A 265 14.64 6.93 -16.38
CA ALA A 265 14.50 5.77 -17.26
C ALA A 265 14.88 4.45 -16.56
N ASP A 266 15.94 4.44 -15.76
CA ASP A 266 16.35 3.26 -15.00
C ASP A 266 15.28 2.81 -14.00
N LEU A 267 14.64 3.77 -13.34
CA LEU A 267 13.54 3.48 -12.40
C LEU A 267 12.33 2.92 -13.12
N MET A 268 11.99 3.46 -14.30
CA MET A 268 10.90 2.94 -15.14
C MET A 268 11.19 1.52 -15.64
N ALA A 269 12.47 1.23 -15.97
CA ALA A 269 12.90 -0.09 -16.40
C ALA A 269 12.71 -1.15 -15.31
N LEU A 270 13.03 -0.80 -14.07
CA LEU A 270 12.88 -1.71 -12.93
C LEU A 270 11.45 -2.16 -12.72
N ASP A 271 10.50 -1.25 -12.78
CA ASP A 271 9.08 -1.56 -12.63
C ASP A 271 8.64 -2.68 -13.57
N ASN A 272 9.01 -2.59 -14.84
CA ASN A 272 8.61 -3.59 -15.82
C ASN A 272 9.43 -4.88 -15.72
N TRP A 273 10.73 -4.78 -15.47
CA TRP A 273 11.63 -5.93 -15.43
C TRP A 273 11.43 -6.77 -14.17
N GLU A 274 11.37 -6.13 -13.01
CA GLU A 274 11.22 -6.84 -11.72
C GLU A 274 9.88 -7.55 -11.61
N LEU A 275 8.81 -6.92 -12.09
CA LEU A 275 7.49 -7.54 -12.05
C LEU A 275 7.32 -8.67 -13.06
N ALA A 276 7.83 -8.49 -14.27
CA ALA A 276 7.68 -9.48 -15.32
C ALA A 276 8.59 -10.70 -15.12
N SER A 277 9.82 -10.50 -14.64
CA SER A 277 10.83 -11.58 -14.61
C SER A 277 11.11 -12.12 -13.21
N ASN A 278 11.14 -11.30 -12.17
CA ASN A 278 11.53 -11.75 -10.84
C ASN A 278 10.36 -12.24 -9.99
N THR A 279 9.46 -11.35 -9.57
CA THR A 279 8.39 -11.74 -8.62
C THR A 279 7.48 -12.81 -9.21
N THR A 280 7.01 -12.60 -10.44
CA THR A 280 6.14 -13.58 -11.12
C THR A 280 6.90 -14.87 -11.42
N ALA A 281 8.16 -14.80 -11.86
CA ALA A 281 8.97 -15.99 -12.14
C ALA A 281 9.30 -16.75 -10.85
N ARG A 282 9.61 -16.09 -9.75
CA ARG A 282 9.83 -16.75 -8.46
C ARG A 282 8.55 -17.43 -7.98
N MET A 283 7.43 -16.77 -8.03
CA MET A 283 6.15 -17.39 -7.71
C MET A 283 5.87 -18.60 -8.60
N THR A 284 6.02 -18.45 -9.91
CA THR A 284 5.72 -19.50 -10.88
C THR A 284 6.72 -20.66 -10.82
N ASN A 285 8.01 -20.36 -10.65
CA ASN A 285 9.05 -21.39 -10.73
C ASN A 285 9.29 -22.11 -9.41
N TYR A 286 9.05 -21.45 -8.27
CA TYR A 286 9.39 -22.01 -6.96
C TYR A 286 8.19 -22.48 -6.15
N LEU A 287 7.02 -21.88 -6.31
CA LEU A 287 5.91 -22.15 -5.41
C LEU A 287 4.76 -22.91 -6.06
N ILE A 288 4.37 -22.57 -7.28
CA ILE A 288 3.27 -23.24 -7.98
C ILE A 288 3.60 -24.69 -8.32
N PRO A 289 4.82 -25.04 -8.80
CA PRO A 289 5.15 -26.41 -9.20
C PRO A 289 5.28 -27.40 -8.04
N ASP A 290 5.49 -26.93 -6.82
CA ASP A 290 5.85 -27.77 -5.69
C ASP A 290 4.70 -28.46 -4.96
N ASN A 291 3.53 -28.57 -5.59
CA ASN A 291 2.39 -29.31 -5.06
C ASN A 291 1.89 -28.83 -3.68
N ASN A 292 2.08 -27.58 -3.32
CA ASN A 292 1.44 -26.98 -2.16
C ASN A 292 0.44 -25.92 -2.62
N PRO A 293 -0.73 -26.33 -3.14
CA PRO A 293 -1.71 -25.41 -3.76
C PRO A 293 -2.35 -24.44 -2.76
N GLY A 294 -2.14 -24.65 -1.46
CA GLY A 294 -2.65 -23.80 -0.38
C GLY A 294 -1.67 -22.73 0.09
N VAL A 295 -0.41 -22.75 -0.36
CA VAL A 295 0.59 -21.77 0.05
C VAL A 295 0.33 -20.42 -0.60
N THR A 296 0.32 -19.37 0.22
CA THR A 296 0.16 -17.99 -0.22
C THR A 296 1.49 -17.23 -0.14
N PHE A 297 1.53 -16.10 -0.84
CA PHE A 297 2.67 -15.18 -0.83
C PHE A 297 2.37 -13.93 -0.06
N LEU A 298 3.42 -13.38 0.53
CA LEU A 298 3.40 -12.17 1.29
C LEU A 298 4.66 -11.36 0.95
N ILE A 299 4.47 -10.10 0.57
CA ILE A 299 5.57 -9.14 0.46
C ILE A 299 5.38 -8.13 1.59
N SER A 300 5.98 -8.40 2.72
CA SER A 300 5.85 -7.55 3.90
C SER A 300 6.81 -6.36 3.91
N GLU A 301 7.77 -6.37 2.97
CA GLU A 301 8.64 -5.23 2.70
C GLU A 301 8.94 -5.10 1.21
N PHE A 302 8.77 -3.90 0.67
CA PHE A 302 9.33 -3.52 -0.61
C PHE A 302 9.59 -2.02 -0.67
N ALA A 303 10.50 -1.62 -1.53
CA ALA A 303 10.72 -0.22 -1.86
C ALA A 303 11.19 -0.07 -3.32
N PRO A 304 11.05 1.13 -3.92
CA PRO A 304 11.49 1.38 -5.30
C PRO A 304 12.99 1.20 -5.53
N ALA A 305 13.77 1.21 -4.47
CA ALA A 305 15.20 0.97 -4.53
C ALA A 305 15.74 0.54 -3.18
N ARG A 306 16.88 -0.16 -3.18
CA ARG A 306 17.66 -0.42 -1.98
C ARG A 306 18.53 0.79 -1.66
N GLY A 307 18.31 1.40 -0.49
CA GLY A 307 19.07 2.56 -0.04
C GLY A 307 18.75 3.84 -0.82
N ASN A 308 19.61 4.84 -0.66
CA ASN A 308 19.42 6.18 -1.25
C ASN A 308 19.66 6.25 -2.77
N GLY A 309 19.77 5.13 -3.47
CA GLY A 309 20.21 5.12 -4.85
C GLY A 309 21.57 5.83 -4.99
N ALA A 310 22.64 5.11 -5.23
CA ALA A 310 23.97 5.69 -5.20
C ALA A 310 24.06 6.97 -6.05
N GLY A 311 24.36 8.07 -5.40
CA GLY A 311 24.81 9.30 -6.03
C GLY A 311 23.76 10.30 -6.52
N GLY A 312 22.47 10.10 -6.21
CA GLY A 312 21.43 11.07 -6.56
C GLY A 312 21.03 11.97 -5.40
N ASN A 313 20.84 13.25 -5.67
CA ASN A 313 20.26 14.22 -4.71
C ASN A 313 18.77 13.93 -4.38
N TYR A 314 18.19 12.90 -5.01
CA TYR A 314 16.78 12.55 -4.90
C TYR A 314 16.66 11.03 -4.74
N PRO A 315 16.58 10.52 -3.52
CA PRO A 315 16.32 9.10 -3.32
C PRO A 315 14.96 8.73 -3.91
N PRO A 316 14.88 7.71 -4.77
CA PRO A 316 13.63 7.30 -5.44
C PRO A 316 12.50 7.05 -4.45
N THR A 317 12.86 6.58 -3.25
CA THR A 317 11.95 6.23 -2.17
C THR A 317 11.18 7.38 -1.55
N THR A 318 11.52 8.63 -1.84
CA THR A 318 10.83 9.81 -1.29
C THR A 318 10.08 10.62 -2.33
N THR A 319 10.27 10.29 -3.61
CA THR A 319 9.76 11.06 -4.75
C THR A 319 8.33 10.66 -5.15
N LEU A 320 7.69 11.52 -5.93
CA LEU A 320 6.43 11.19 -6.64
C LEU A 320 6.60 9.94 -7.51
N TYR A 321 7.77 9.81 -8.16
CA TYR A 321 8.07 8.63 -8.95
C TYR A 321 8.04 7.34 -8.10
N GLY A 322 8.61 7.37 -6.89
CA GLY A 322 8.52 6.26 -5.96
C GLY A 322 7.07 5.88 -5.62
N GLY A 323 6.19 6.87 -5.57
CA GLY A 323 4.75 6.64 -5.40
C GLY A 323 4.10 5.99 -6.61
N ILE A 324 4.47 6.41 -7.84
CA ILE A 324 3.98 5.79 -9.08
C ILE A 324 4.46 4.34 -9.19
N TYR A 325 5.76 4.10 -8.90
CA TYR A 325 6.33 2.76 -8.87
C TYR A 325 5.59 1.86 -7.86
N ALA A 326 5.47 2.32 -6.62
CA ALA A 326 4.82 1.55 -5.56
C ALA A 326 3.35 1.23 -5.91
N ALA A 327 2.62 2.19 -6.46
CA ALA A 327 1.26 1.98 -6.90
C ALA A 327 1.18 0.92 -8.00
N GLU A 328 1.98 1.03 -9.07
CA GLU A 328 1.97 0.07 -10.17
C GLU A 328 2.39 -1.33 -9.70
N TYR A 329 3.40 -1.42 -8.82
CA TYR A 329 3.83 -2.69 -8.22
C TYR A 329 2.68 -3.38 -7.49
N LEU A 330 1.99 -2.65 -6.61
CA LEU A 330 0.80 -3.15 -5.91
C LEU A 330 -0.30 -3.60 -6.86
N LEU A 331 -0.60 -2.82 -7.90
CA LEU A 331 -1.64 -3.16 -8.88
C LEU A 331 -1.31 -4.46 -9.61
N ARG A 332 -0.08 -4.64 -10.05
CA ARG A 332 0.35 -5.84 -10.76
C ARG A 332 0.33 -7.07 -9.85
N LEU A 333 0.84 -6.95 -8.63
CA LEU A 333 0.83 -8.05 -7.66
C LEU A 333 -0.59 -8.46 -7.26
N SER A 334 -1.53 -7.54 -7.25
CA SER A 334 -2.94 -7.84 -6.97
C SER A 334 -3.60 -8.76 -7.99
N THR A 335 -3.01 -8.90 -9.18
CA THR A 335 -3.50 -9.83 -10.20
C THR A 335 -3.03 -11.27 -10.00
N LEU A 336 -2.11 -11.51 -9.07
CA LEU A 336 -1.55 -12.83 -8.78
C LEU A 336 -2.42 -13.54 -7.73
N PRO A 337 -3.08 -14.64 -8.08
CA PRO A 337 -4.12 -15.23 -7.21
C PRO A 337 -3.62 -15.76 -5.88
N GLN A 338 -2.32 -16.04 -5.75
CA GLN A 338 -1.72 -16.55 -4.51
C GLN A 338 -1.11 -15.45 -3.66
N MET A 339 -1.06 -14.21 -4.14
CA MET A 339 -0.57 -13.07 -3.36
C MET A 339 -1.60 -12.69 -2.30
N SER A 340 -1.21 -12.75 -1.02
CA SER A 340 -2.11 -12.48 0.09
C SER A 340 -2.01 -11.06 0.62
N PHE A 341 -0.78 -10.58 0.84
CA PHE A 341 -0.49 -9.28 1.41
C PHE A 341 0.72 -8.65 0.75
N VAL A 342 0.65 -7.34 0.50
CA VAL A 342 1.78 -6.56 -0.03
C VAL A 342 1.84 -5.21 0.69
N GLY A 343 3.03 -4.81 1.13
CA GLY A 343 3.20 -3.52 1.78
C GLY A 343 4.60 -2.93 1.63
N PRO A 344 4.66 -1.62 1.37
CA PRO A 344 5.93 -0.93 1.27
C PRO A 344 6.63 -0.79 2.63
N TYR A 345 7.95 -0.76 2.60
CA TYR A 345 8.84 -0.40 3.67
C TYR A 345 9.13 1.09 3.60
N GLN A 346 8.87 1.89 4.63
CA GLN A 346 8.09 1.58 5.81
C GLN A 346 7.15 2.75 6.14
N LEU A 347 6.18 2.51 7.03
CA LEU A 347 5.17 3.51 7.37
C LEU A 347 5.79 4.75 8.04
N LEU A 348 6.73 4.56 8.94
CA LEU A 348 7.46 5.62 9.63
C LEU A 348 8.90 5.19 9.88
N ASP A 349 9.85 5.98 9.48
CA ASP A 349 11.26 5.72 9.68
C ASP A 349 11.86 6.62 10.77
N ALA A 350 12.65 6.01 11.64
CA ALA A 350 13.52 6.69 12.61
C ALA A 350 14.44 7.73 12.00
N ALA A 351 14.80 7.52 10.80
CA ALA A 351 15.76 8.38 10.13
C ALA A 351 15.19 9.71 9.64
N GLY A 352 13.88 9.88 9.64
CA GLY A 352 13.30 11.22 9.63
C GLY A 352 13.84 12.10 10.78
N ILE A 353 14.42 11.47 11.80
CA ILE A 353 15.05 12.14 12.94
C ILE A 353 16.53 12.47 12.70
N ASN A 354 17.25 11.66 11.93
CA ASN A 354 18.66 11.82 11.64
C ASN A 354 18.97 11.44 10.19
N GLN A 355 18.89 12.35 9.29
CA GLN A 355 19.07 12.20 7.84
C GLN A 355 20.42 11.60 7.36
N THR A 356 21.13 10.86 8.17
CA THR A 356 22.48 10.42 7.87
C THR A 356 22.63 8.95 7.51
N ASN A 357 21.55 8.14 7.57
CA ASN A 357 21.64 6.72 7.28
C ASN A 357 21.16 6.37 5.88
N SER A 358 21.93 5.53 5.20
CA SER A 358 21.72 5.07 3.83
C SER A 358 20.51 4.18 3.58
N PHE A 359 19.76 3.83 4.62
CA PHE A 359 18.55 3.00 4.55
C PHE A 359 17.26 3.78 4.70
N ASN A 360 17.32 5.09 4.65
CA ASN A 360 16.19 5.98 4.84
C ASN A 360 15.20 5.85 3.71
N GLN A 361 14.12 5.17 3.96
CA GLN A 361 13.03 4.97 3.01
C GLN A 361 11.68 5.25 3.66
N PRO A 362 11.44 6.47 4.18
CA PRO A 362 10.16 6.77 4.77
C PRO A 362 9.08 6.68 3.70
N VAL A 363 8.24 5.70 3.82
CA VAL A 363 7.03 5.61 3.00
C VAL A 363 6.00 6.60 3.50
N ALA A 364 5.80 6.66 4.79
CA ALA A 364 4.94 7.67 5.37
C ALA A 364 5.73 8.83 5.87
N ALA A 365 5.03 9.89 5.90
CA ALA A 365 5.15 10.99 6.76
C ALA A 365 6.56 11.16 7.24
N ALA A 366 7.40 11.50 6.37
CA ALA A 366 8.63 11.99 6.83
C ALA A 366 8.34 13.01 7.88
N TYR A 367 8.38 12.55 9.08
CA TYR A 367 8.29 13.37 10.14
C TYR A 367 9.63 13.93 10.38
N ASN A 368 9.67 15.18 10.33
CA ASN A 368 10.86 15.91 10.62
C ASN A 368 11.01 16.06 12.13
N GLY A 369 11.62 15.03 12.73
CA GLY A 369 12.33 15.16 13.99
C GLY A 369 11.58 15.56 15.23
N GLY A 370 10.34 15.30 15.38
CA GLY A 370 9.68 15.93 16.35
C GLY A 370 9.45 15.28 17.65
N TYR A 371 9.64 14.04 17.76
CA TYR A 371 9.52 13.41 19.07
C TYR A 371 10.81 13.33 19.84
N THR A 372 11.90 13.60 19.26
CA THR A 372 12.98 14.09 20.11
C THR A 372 12.44 15.36 20.74
N THR A 373 12.44 15.42 22.01
CA THR A 373 12.43 16.66 22.78
C THR A 373 13.48 17.58 22.15
N ASN A 374 13.10 18.10 21.03
CA ASN A 374 13.84 19.11 20.39
C ASN A 374 13.75 20.28 21.37
N THR A 375 14.88 20.71 21.79
CA THR A 375 15.10 21.91 22.58
C THR A 375 14.50 23.16 21.93
N ALA A 376 13.91 23.07 20.73
CA ALA A 376 13.30 24.17 19.99
C ALA A 376 11.77 24.23 20.06
N GLY A 377 11.10 23.29 20.73
CA GLY A 377 9.65 23.40 20.99
C GLY A 377 8.75 23.41 19.74
N TRP A 378 9.13 22.73 18.69
CA TRP A 378 8.35 22.69 17.46
C TRP A 378 7.15 21.76 17.62
N PRO A 379 5.92 22.24 17.37
CA PRO A 379 4.79 21.37 17.16
C PRO A 379 4.94 20.77 15.75
N PHE A 380 5.45 19.57 15.68
CA PHE A 380 5.61 18.92 14.40
C PHE A 380 4.31 18.20 14.06
N GLY A 381 3.76 18.52 12.91
CA GLY A 381 2.73 17.73 12.29
C GLY A 381 3.36 16.62 11.45
N PHE A 382 2.81 15.42 11.52
CA PHE A 382 3.10 14.40 10.53
C PHE A 382 2.56 14.86 9.17
N PHE A 383 3.28 14.55 8.09
CA PHE A 383 2.83 14.81 6.72
C PHE A 383 3.16 13.60 5.84
N LEU A 384 2.40 13.41 4.79
CA LEU A 384 2.63 12.31 3.88
C LEU A 384 3.78 12.64 2.91
N SER A 385 4.75 11.74 2.78
CA SER A 385 5.78 11.85 1.75
C SER A 385 5.16 11.75 0.34
N ALA A 386 5.88 12.22 -0.68
CA ALA A 386 5.42 12.12 -2.06
C ALA A 386 5.16 10.67 -2.49
N GLN A 387 6.01 9.74 -2.05
CA GLN A 387 5.83 8.31 -2.29
C GLN A 387 4.53 7.81 -1.67
N VAL A 388 4.25 8.14 -0.40
CA VAL A 388 3.03 7.70 0.27
C VAL A 388 1.79 8.32 -0.36
N CYS A 389 1.84 9.59 -0.73
CA CYS A 389 0.74 10.20 -1.47
C CYS A 389 0.42 9.41 -2.75
N GLY A 390 1.45 8.93 -3.47
CA GLY A 390 1.28 8.12 -4.67
C GLY A 390 0.72 6.73 -4.36
N SER A 391 1.38 5.97 -3.48
CA SER A 391 0.97 4.59 -3.18
C SER A 391 -0.40 4.53 -2.50
N SER A 392 -0.73 5.47 -1.62
CA SER A 392 -1.99 5.47 -0.88
C SER A 392 -3.23 5.59 -1.76
N VAL A 393 -3.11 6.18 -2.95
CA VAL A 393 -4.21 6.22 -3.93
C VAL A 393 -4.57 4.80 -4.39
N ALA A 394 -3.56 3.94 -4.61
CA ALA A 394 -3.75 2.53 -4.94
C ALA A 394 -4.15 1.70 -3.70
N ASP A 395 -3.44 1.86 -2.60
CA ASP A 395 -3.65 1.11 -1.35
C ASP A 395 -5.09 1.21 -0.88
N TRP A 396 -5.65 2.40 -0.95
CA TRP A 396 -7.03 2.67 -0.53
C TRP A 396 -8.05 1.82 -1.32
N ALA A 397 -7.85 1.68 -2.63
CA ALA A 397 -8.71 0.84 -3.47
C ALA A 397 -8.51 -0.64 -3.16
N LEU A 398 -7.24 -1.10 -3.08
CA LEU A 398 -6.89 -2.49 -2.82
C LEU A 398 -7.40 -2.98 -1.48
N THR A 399 -7.28 -2.18 -0.44
CA THR A 399 -7.76 -2.53 0.91
C THR A 399 -9.27 -2.75 0.95
N ARG A 400 -10.03 -2.04 0.09
CA ARG A 400 -11.51 -2.10 0.03
C ARG A 400 -12.05 -3.00 -1.05
N SER A 401 -11.17 -3.58 -1.85
CA SER A 401 -11.58 -4.45 -2.95
C SER A 401 -11.74 -5.89 -2.48
N THR A 402 -12.67 -6.59 -3.11
CA THR A 402 -12.96 -8.01 -2.88
C THR A 402 -12.53 -8.89 -4.03
N ALA A 403 -12.34 -8.30 -5.21
CA ALA A 403 -11.87 -8.99 -6.38
C ALA A 403 -11.19 -8.04 -7.36
N VAL A 404 -10.36 -8.61 -8.21
CA VAL A 404 -9.68 -7.95 -9.33
C VAL A 404 -10.30 -8.40 -10.64
N TYR A 405 -10.55 -7.46 -11.55
CA TYR A 405 -11.05 -7.76 -12.88
C TYR A 405 -9.92 -7.89 -13.89
N THR A 406 -10.09 -8.76 -14.88
CA THR A 406 -9.20 -8.73 -16.05
C THR A 406 -9.37 -7.40 -16.75
N THR A 407 -8.30 -6.63 -16.80
CA THR A 407 -8.28 -5.27 -17.35
C THR A 407 -7.35 -5.20 -18.55
N ALA A 408 -7.82 -4.55 -19.62
CA ALA A 408 -7.02 -4.28 -20.80
C ALA A 408 -6.91 -2.77 -21.04
N VAL A 409 -5.70 -2.33 -21.40
CA VAL A 409 -5.41 -0.95 -21.76
C VAL A 409 -5.04 -0.88 -23.24
N GLY A 410 -5.92 -0.28 -24.03
CA GLY A 410 -5.63 0.03 -25.43
C GLY A 410 -5.14 1.48 -25.58
N ASN A 411 -4.30 1.72 -26.58
CA ASN A 411 -3.65 3.03 -26.76
C ASN A 411 -3.02 3.55 -25.46
N ASN A 412 -2.19 2.74 -24.83
CA ASN A 412 -1.66 2.91 -23.48
C ASN A 412 -0.69 4.11 -23.31
N GLY A 413 -0.92 5.16 -24.07
CA GLY A 413 -0.18 6.41 -24.00
C GLY A 413 1.13 6.38 -24.78
N PRO A 414 1.95 7.44 -24.67
CA PRO A 414 3.25 7.51 -25.32
C PRO A 414 4.18 6.42 -24.78
N ALA A 415 5.14 6.01 -25.63
CA ALA A 415 6.21 5.14 -25.20
C ALA A 415 7.16 5.91 -24.27
N VAL A 416 7.41 5.35 -23.08
CA VAL A 416 8.36 5.92 -22.11
C VAL A 416 9.69 5.18 -22.26
N PRO A 417 10.80 5.89 -22.57
CA PRO A 417 12.11 5.28 -22.65
C PRO A 417 12.54 4.67 -21.30
N ILE A 418 13.12 3.48 -21.36
CA ILE A 418 13.70 2.76 -20.21
C ILE A 418 15.19 2.51 -20.35
N ASP A 419 15.82 3.11 -21.37
CA ASP A 419 17.26 3.16 -21.52
C ASP A 419 17.70 4.57 -21.96
N THR A 420 18.99 4.86 -21.77
CA THR A 420 19.55 6.15 -22.12
C THR A 420 19.56 6.48 -23.61
N ASN A 421 19.36 5.45 -24.46
CA ASN A 421 19.35 5.58 -25.91
C ASN A 421 17.93 5.63 -26.51
N GLY A 422 16.92 5.39 -25.69
CA GLY A 422 15.51 5.35 -26.12
C GLY A 422 15.14 4.15 -26.99
N ASN A 423 15.97 3.10 -27.03
CA ASN A 423 15.74 1.90 -27.84
C ASN A 423 14.73 0.95 -27.21
N ALA A 424 14.69 0.90 -25.86
CA ALA A 424 13.68 0.17 -25.13
C ALA A 424 12.65 1.13 -24.53
N THR A 425 11.39 0.75 -24.61
CA THR A 425 10.28 1.57 -24.09
C THR A 425 9.23 0.72 -23.40
N ILE A 426 8.50 1.34 -22.48
CA ILE A 426 7.30 0.78 -21.85
C ILE A 426 6.09 1.68 -22.07
N PRO A 427 4.87 1.15 -21.94
CA PRO A 427 3.66 1.96 -21.97
C PRO A 427 3.64 2.99 -20.83
N ALA A 428 3.21 4.21 -21.14
CA ALA A 428 3.05 5.24 -20.12
C ALA A 428 1.95 4.91 -19.12
N ILE A 429 0.85 4.34 -19.60
CA ILE A 429 -0.35 4.08 -18.81
C ILE A 429 -0.45 2.60 -18.46
N TYR A 430 -0.59 2.34 -17.17
CA TYR A 430 -1.08 1.06 -16.65
C TYR A 430 -2.40 1.28 -15.92
N ALA A 431 -3.27 0.31 -15.92
CA ALA A 431 -4.55 0.38 -15.22
C ALA A 431 -5.00 -0.99 -14.72
N GLN A 432 -5.66 -0.99 -13.56
CA GLN A 432 -6.29 -2.18 -13.02
C GLN A 432 -7.64 -1.84 -12.41
N ALA A 433 -8.65 -2.65 -12.74
CA ALA A 433 -10.02 -2.49 -12.26
C ALA A 433 -10.35 -3.49 -11.15
N TYR A 434 -11.18 -3.06 -10.20
CA TYR A 434 -11.50 -3.81 -8.99
C TYR A 434 -12.99 -3.76 -8.67
N GLN A 435 -13.44 -4.86 -8.05
CA GLN A 435 -14.72 -4.92 -7.37
C GLN A 435 -14.54 -4.50 -5.92
N GLY A 436 -15.19 -3.42 -5.53
CA GLY A 436 -15.31 -3.04 -4.12
C GLY A 436 -16.52 -3.65 -3.44
N GLY A 437 -16.60 -3.48 -2.13
CA GLY A 437 -17.81 -3.79 -1.36
C GLY A 437 -18.98 -2.88 -1.75
N ASN A 438 -20.22 -3.32 -1.46
CA ASN A 438 -21.44 -2.53 -1.61
C ASN A 438 -21.69 -1.96 -3.02
N GLY A 439 -21.33 -2.71 -4.05
CA GLY A 439 -21.53 -2.28 -5.44
C GLY A 439 -20.58 -1.20 -5.94
N LYS A 440 -19.58 -0.86 -5.17
CA LYS A 440 -18.52 0.03 -5.63
C LYS A 440 -17.62 -0.63 -6.65
N ARG A 441 -17.09 0.19 -7.54
CA ARG A 441 -16.06 -0.18 -8.51
C ARG A 441 -14.91 0.80 -8.34
N TYR A 442 -13.71 0.30 -8.56
CA TYR A 442 -12.50 1.12 -8.58
C TYR A 442 -11.71 0.82 -9.85
N ILE A 443 -11.13 1.85 -10.42
CA ILE A 443 -10.02 1.71 -11.36
C ILE A 443 -8.88 2.55 -10.82
N VAL A 444 -7.69 1.96 -10.76
CA VAL A 444 -6.48 2.70 -10.46
C VAL A 444 -5.62 2.71 -11.71
N LEU A 445 -5.11 3.89 -12.05
CA LEU A 445 -4.27 4.12 -13.21
C LEU A 445 -2.96 4.78 -12.77
N THR A 446 -1.89 4.45 -13.47
CA THR A 446 -0.61 5.17 -13.37
C THR A 446 -0.28 5.81 -14.71
N ASN A 447 0.30 7.01 -14.67
CA ASN A 447 0.85 7.68 -15.84
C ASN A 447 2.33 8.02 -15.60
N LYS A 448 3.20 7.40 -16.35
CA LYS A 448 4.65 7.55 -16.29
C LYS A 448 5.20 8.60 -17.27
N SER A 449 4.32 9.26 -18.04
CA SER A 449 4.71 10.25 -19.04
C SER A 449 4.56 11.69 -18.55
N ALA A 450 5.27 12.59 -19.21
CA ALA A 450 5.19 14.04 -18.99
C ALA A 450 3.97 14.69 -19.67
N THR A 451 2.97 13.91 -20.06
CA THR A 451 1.80 14.44 -20.77
C THR A 451 0.50 13.89 -20.20
N ASN A 452 -0.50 14.74 -20.12
CA ASN A 452 -1.85 14.33 -19.78
C ASN A 452 -2.40 13.38 -20.86
N ALA A 453 -3.14 12.37 -20.46
CA ALA A 453 -3.75 11.42 -21.40
C ALA A 453 -5.27 11.36 -21.20
N PRO A 454 -6.08 11.64 -22.24
CA PRO A 454 -7.51 11.38 -22.16
C PRO A 454 -7.75 9.87 -22.16
N ALA A 455 -8.62 9.38 -21.26
CA ALA A 455 -8.92 7.97 -21.13
C ALA A 455 -10.42 7.70 -21.09
N GLN A 456 -10.84 6.72 -21.89
CA GLN A 456 -12.20 6.23 -21.90
C GLN A 456 -12.30 4.94 -21.09
N ILE A 457 -13.20 4.92 -20.13
CA ILE A 457 -13.46 3.76 -19.26
C ILE A 457 -14.63 2.97 -19.84
N ILE A 458 -14.39 1.68 -20.09
CA ILE A 458 -15.34 0.75 -20.70
C ILE A 458 -15.55 -0.45 -19.77
N GLN A 459 -16.77 -0.65 -19.34
CA GLN A 459 -17.19 -1.81 -18.56
C GLN A 459 -18.08 -2.71 -19.42
N ASP A 460 -17.76 -4.00 -19.52
CA ASP A 460 -18.56 -4.99 -20.27
C ASP A 460 -18.87 -4.55 -21.72
N GLY A 461 -17.92 -3.87 -22.38
CA GLY A 461 -18.04 -3.36 -23.74
C GLY A 461 -18.80 -2.04 -23.87
N VAL A 462 -19.26 -1.44 -22.78
CA VAL A 462 -20.03 -0.18 -22.78
C VAL A 462 -19.27 0.90 -21.99
N ALA A 463 -19.26 2.12 -22.55
CA ALA A 463 -18.65 3.25 -21.84
C ALA A 463 -19.40 3.51 -20.51
N VAL A 464 -18.65 3.65 -19.42
CA VAL A 464 -19.22 3.96 -18.12
C VAL A 464 -19.81 5.37 -18.16
N THR A 465 -21.08 5.52 -17.81
CA THR A 465 -21.81 6.79 -17.82
C THR A 465 -21.93 7.43 -16.43
N ASN A 466 -21.54 6.69 -15.38
CA ASN A 466 -21.54 7.21 -14.02
C ASN A 466 -20.52 8.34 -13.89
N GLN A 467 -20.82 9.30 -13.00
CA GLN A 467 -19.84 10.24 -12.52
C GLN A 467 -18.86 9.51 -11.59
N PHE A 468 -17.58 9.78 -11.76
CA PHE A 468 -16.52 9.24 -10.90
C PHE A 468 -16.14 10.23 -9.79
N LEU A 469 -15.93 9.71 -8.60
CA LEU A 469 -15.07 10.37 -7.63
C LEU A 469 -13.63 10.03 -8.00
N GLU A 470 -12.91 11.02 -8.47
CA GLU A 470 -11.50 10.90 -8.83
C GLU A 470 -10.63 11.38 -7.67
N THR A 471 -9.71 10.51 -7.26
CA THR A 471 -8.65 10.83 -6.29
C THR A 471 -7.32 10.64 -6.99
N PHE A 472 -6.45 11.63 -6.94
CA PHE A 472 -5.19 11.53 -7.66
C PHE A 472 -4.06 12.31 -7.01
N VAL A 473 -2.85 11.95 -7.40
CA VAL A 473 -1.62 12.74 -7.19
C VAL A 473 -0.94 12.94 -8.52
N THR A 474 -0.32 14.07 -8.71
CA THR A 474 0.40 14.43 -9.93
C THR A 474 1.45 15.50 -9.64
N GLY A 475 2.38 15.68 -10.56
CA GLY A 475 3.35 16.75 -10.55
C GLY A 475 4.06 16.84 -11.89
N SER A 476 4.53 18.01 -12.26
CA SER A 476 5.29 18.22 -13.50
C SER A 476 6.73 17.67 -13.44
N ASP A 477 7.23 17.38 -12.25
CA ASP A 477 8.51 16.72 -12.03
C ASP A 477 8.32 15.42 -11.23
N PRO A 478 8.62 14.26 -11.80
CA PRO A 478 8.51 12.98 -11.09
C PRO A 478 9.48 12.86 -9.91
N ARG A 479 10.51 13.72 -9.82
CA ARG A 479 11.43 13.82 -8.70
C ARG A 479 10.92 14.69 -7.56
N ALA A 480 9.73 15.29 -7.70
CA ALA A 480 9.11 16.10 -6.65
C ALA A 480 9.03 15.32 -5.33
N THR A 481 9.40 15.97 -4.24
CA THR A 481 9.41 15.42 -2.89
C THR A 481 8.58 16.29 -1.95
N ASN A 482 8.08 15.68 -0.89
CA ASN A 482 7.56 16.41 0.26
C ASN A 482 8.65 16.39 1.34
N SER A 483 9.24 17.53 1.66
CA SER A 483 10.35 17.64 2.62
C SER A 483 9.91 18.13 4.00
N ALA A 484 8.75 18.77 4.07
CA ALA A 484 8.11 19.24 5.31
C ALA A 484 6.64 19.59 5.00
N PRO A 485 5.76 19.75 6.00
CA PRO A 485 4.35 20.11 5.78
C PRO A 485 4.17 21.36 4.93
N GLN A 486 5.01 22.37 5.14
CA GLN A 486 4.99 23.62 4.39
C GLN A 486 5.63 23.52 3.00
N ASN A 487 6.35 22.46 2.70
CA ASN A 487 7.03 22.20 1.43
C ASN A 487 6.48 20.96 0.73
N SER A 488 5.21 20.66 0.94
CA SER A 488 4.53 19.54 0.29
C SER A 488 4.08 19.94 -1.10
N SER A 489 4.90 19.60 -2.11
CA SER A 489 4.60 19.86 -3.52
C SER A 489 3.67 18.81 -4.12
N VAL A 490 3.63 17.61 -3.52
CA VAL A 490 2.79 16.50 -3.95
C VAL A 490 1.68 16.28 -2.93
N GLN A 491 0.44 16.44 -3.35
CA GLN A 491 -0.73 16.31 -2.49
C GLN A 491 -1.80 15.45 -3.14
N ILE A 492 -2.56 14.76 -2.31
CA ILE A 492 -3.76 14.02 -2.74
C ILE A 492 -4.85 15.02 -3.07
N GLN A 493 -5.39 14.93 -4.28
CA GLN A 493 -6.44 15.79 -4.80
C GLN A 493 -7.71 14.96 -5.05
N LEU A 494 -8.87 15.59 -4.90
CA LEU A 494 -10.17 14.98 -5.15
C LEU A 494 -11.01 15.89 -6.04
N GLN A 495 -11.68 15.27 -7.01
CA GLN A 495 -12.66 15.96 -7.85
C GLN A 495 -13.75 14.99 -8.34
N LEU A 496 -14.82 15.55 -8.86
CA LEU A 496 -15.82 14.79 -9.63
C LEU A 496 -15.49 14.93 -11.12
N THR A 497 -15.49 13.82 -11.82
CA THR A 497 -15.20 13.79 -13.26
C THR A 497 -16.16 12.87 -14.00
N ASN A 498 -16.23 13.03 -15.32
CA ASN A 498 -17.06 12.20 -16.19
C ASN A 498 -16.16 11.48 -17.21
N ASN A 499 -16.69 10.42 -17.80
CA ASN A 499 -16.03 9.71 -18.88
C ASN A 499 -16.18 10.50 -20.21
N PRO A 500 -15.11 10.74 -21.01
CA PRO A 500 -13.73 10.37 -20.75
C PRO A 500 -13.08 11.19 -19.64
N VAL A 501 -12.16 10.58 -18.89
CA VAL A 501 -11.38 11.22 -17.83
C VAL A 501 -10.03 11.70 -18.38
N THR A 502 -9.41 12.68 -17.71
CA THR A 502 -8.03 13.08 -18.02
C THR A 502 -7.10 12.47 -16.99
N ILE A 503 -6.15 11.63 -17.41
CA ILE A 503 -5.08 11.11 -16.57
C ILE A 503 -3.95 12.14 -16.59
N PRO A 504 -3.63 12.80 -15.47
CA PRO A 504 -2.57 13.81 -15.44
C PRO A 504 -1.18 13.21 -15.74
N GLU A 505 -0.26 14.07 -16.15
CA GLU A 505 1.16 13.71 -16.23
C GLU A 505 1.69 13.21 -14.87
N TYR A 506 2.64 12.28 -14.91
CA TYR A 506 3.28 11.70 -13.72
C TYR A 506 2.32 11.53 -12.54
N SER A 507 1.36 10.63 -12.69
CA SER A 507 0.26 10.54 -11.74
C SER A 507 -0.07 9.11 -11.32
N VAL A 508 -0.71 9.02 -10.15
CA VAL A 508 -1.54 7.89 -9.75
C VAL A 508 -2.96 8.40 -9.61
N VAL A 509 -3.91 7.78 -10.28
CA VAL A 509 -5.32 8.17 -10.33
C VAL A 509 -6.18 7.02 -9.88
N ARG A 510 -7.12 7.25 -8.98
CA ARG A 510 -8.17 6.33 -8.61
C ARG A 510 -9.52 6.91 -9.01
N LEU A 511 -10.27 6.16 -9.78
CA LEU A 511 -11.66 6.42 -10.11
C LEU A 511 -12.55 5.50 -9.26
N GLU A 512 -13.53 6.08 -8.62
CA GLU A 512 -14.52 5.36 -7.81
C GLU A 512 -15.93 5.71 -8.29
N TRP A 513 -16.78 4.70 -8.43
CA TRP A 513 -18.21 4.88 -8.67
C TRP A 513 -19.02 3.74 -8.08
N THR A 514 -20.32 3.96 -7.97
CA THR A 514 -21.26 2.94 -7.51
C THR A 514 -22.10 2.47 -8.68
N VAL A 515 -22.10 1.18 -8.95
CA VAL A 515 -22.83 0.56 -10.07
C VAL A 515 -24.30 0.35 -9.74
N PHE A 516 -24.63 0.30 -8.47
CA PHE A 516 -26.03 0.17 -8.08
C PHE A 516 -26.72 1.53 -8.11
N ASN A 517 -27.70 1.67 -9.02
CA ASN A 517 -28.90 2.39 -8.66
C ASN A 517 -29.54 1.62 -7.50
N VAL A 518 -29.04 1.80 -6.29
CA VAL A 518 -29.85 1.46 -5.13
C VAL A 518 -31.04 2.41 -5.26
N PRO A 519 -32.22 1.94 -5.65
CA PRO A 519 -33.37 2.82 -5.70
C PRO A 519 -33.41 3.48 -4.33
N THR A 520 -33.47 4.80 -4.29
CA THR A 520 -33.51 5.52 -3.01
C THR A 520 -34.63 4.87 -2.19
N PRO A 521 -34.30 4.13 -1.13
CA PRO A 521 -35.31 3.32 -0.48
C PRO A 521 -36.35 4.26 0.10
N THR A 522 -37.60 4.10 -0.30
CA THR A 522 -38.69 4.83 0.35
C THR A 522 -38.89 4.23 1.72
N LEU A 523 -38.46 4.96 2.74
CA LEU A 523 -38.60 4.57 4.13
C LEU A 523 -40.04 4.79 4.58
N SER A 524 -40.71 3.73 5.00
CA SER A 524 -42.00 3.76 5.64
C SER A 524 -41.85 3.68 7.18
N LEU A 525 -42.61 4.46 7.91
CA LEU A 525 -42.61 4.44 9.36
C LEU A 525 -44.03 4.10 9.86
N THR A 526 -44.16 3.02 10.60
CA THR A 526 -45.40 2.67 11.32
C THR A 526 -45.14 2.83 12.81
N VAL A 527 -46.01 3.57 13.48
CA VAL A 527 -45.97 3.83 14.91
C VAL A 527 -47.05 3.00 15.59
N SER A 528 -46.67 2.16 16.55
CA SER A 528 -47.59 1.40 17.37
C SER A 528 -47.14 1.45 18.83
N ASN A 529 -47.91 2.08 19.70
CA ASN A 529 -47.57 2.34 21.11
C ASN A 529 -46.16 2.98 21.25
N SER A 530 -45.23 2.29 21.93
CA SER A 530 -43.84 2.75 22.10
C SER A 530 -42.88 2.26 21.01
N THR A 531 -43.38 1.49 20.04
CA THR A 531 -42.53 0.92 18.98
C THR A 531 -42.60 1.74 17.69
N ARG A 532 -41.47 1.81 16.98
CA ARG A 532 -41.33 2.39 15.65
C ARG A 532 -40.87 1.29 14.70
N ASN A 533 -41.73 0.93 13.79
CA ASN A 533 -41.42 -0.05 12.76
C ASN A 533 -41.06 0.67 11.47
N LEU A 534 -39.83 0.51 11.04
CA LEU A 534 -39.27 1.05 9.81
C LEU A 534 -39.30 -0.05 8.76
N GLY A 535 -39.91 0.20 7.64
CA GLY A 535 -39.90 -0.71 6.50
C GLY A 535 -39.40 0.02 5.25
N TRP A 536 -38.68 -0.69 4.40
CA TRP A 536 -38.25 -0.16 3.13
C TRP A 536 -38.03 -1.26 2.10
N THR A 537 -38.08 -0.86 0.84
CA THR A 537 -37.71 -1.73 -0.29
C THR A 537 -36.31 -1.35 -0.74
N GLY A 538 -35.42 -2.32 -0.90
CA GLY A 538 -34.02 -2.07 -1.26
C GLY A 538 -33.45 -3.18 -2.13
N SER A 539 -32.17 -3.10 -2.43
CA SER A 539 -31.47 -4.10 -3.20
C SER A 539 -31.06 -5.29 -2.33
N THR A 540 -31.09 -6.48 -2.92
CA THR A 540 -30.63 -7.73 -2.26
C THR A 540 -29.13 -7.67 -1.97
N ASN A 541 -28.69 -8.37 -0.93
CA ASN A 541 -27.29 -8.49 -0.51
C ASN A 541 -26.61 -7.17 -0.10
N ILE A 542 -27.40 -6.12 0.18
CA ILE A 542 -26.89 -4.89 0.76
C ILE A 542 -27.19 -4.87 2.25
N THR A 543 -26.18 -4.46 3.05
CA THR A 543 -26.38 -4.19 4.46
C THR A 543 -26.76 -2.72 4.66
N TYR A 544 -27.97 -2.47 5.10
CA TYR A 544 -28.44 -1.12 5.45
C TYR A 544 -28.15 -0.84 6.92
N SER A 545 -27.56 0.32 7.21
CA SER A 545 -27.44 0.84 8.57
C SER A 545 -28.62 1.74 8.86
N VAL A 546 -29.45 1.36 9.82
CA VAL A 546 -30.51 2.22 10.34
C VAL A 546 -29.90 3.16 11.34
N GLN A 547 -30.01 4.45 11.08
CA GLN A 547 -29.50 5.51 11.97
C GLN A 547 -30.63 6.35 12.51
N GLY A 548 -30.48 6.82 13.75
CA GLY A 548 -31.47 7.69 14.42
C GLY A 548 -30.81 8.84 15.15
N THR A 549 -31.55 9.92 15.28
CA THR A 549 -31.21 11.08 16.09
C THR A 549 -32.46 11.75 16.65
N THR A 550 -32.36 12.38 17.78
CA THR A 550 -33.41 13.21 18.35
C THR A 550 -33.37 14.68 17.86
N ASN A 551 -32.27 15.07 17.24
CA ASN A 551 -32.06 16.40 16.69
C ASN A 551 -31.31 16.29 15.35
N LEU A 552 -31.88 16.89 14.31
CA LEU A 552 -31.31 16.86 12.95
C LEU A 552 -29.90 17.50 12.83
N LEU A 553 -29.56 18.38 13.76
CA LEU A 553 -28.25 19.02 13.82
C LEU A 553 -27.21 18.22 14.63
N SER A 554 -27.63 17.12 15.27
CA SER A 554 -26.74 16.26 16.06
C SER A 554 -26.23 15.09 15.24
N ALA A 555 -25.17 14.44 15.76
CA ALA A 555 -24.64 13.20 15.16
C ALA A 555 -25.70 12.10 15.09
N TRP A 556 -25.68 11.34 14.01
CA TRP A 556 -26.56 10.21 13.79
C TRP A 556 -25.97 8.94 14.40
N ALA A 557 -26.68 8.32 15.31
CA ALA A 557 -26.25 7.05 15.91
C ALA A 557 -26.78 5.87 15.09
N THR A 558 -25.94 4.86 14.88
CA THR A 558 -26.38 3.59 14.27
C THR A 558 -27.18 2.80 15.30
N LEU A 559 -28.46 2.57 15.00
CA LEU A 559 -29.39 1.79 15.83
C LEU A 559 -29.31 0.30 15.53
N GLY A 560 -28.98 -0.04 14.30
CA GLY A 560 -28.82 -1.42 13.86
C GLY A 560 -28.38 -1.53 12.40
N LYS A 561 -28.00 -2.75 12.02
CA LYS A 561 -27.67 -3.09 10.64
C LYS A 561 -28.61 -4.21 10.18
N VAL A 562 -29.13 -4.08 8.98
CA VAL A 562 -30.05 -5.06 8.39
C VAL A 562 -29.52 -5.47 7.02
N ALA A 563 -29.23 -6.75 6.86
CA ALA A 563 -28.87 -7.36 5.60
C ALA A 563 -29.91 -8.42 5.25
N SER A 564 -30.31 -8.52 4.00
CA SER A 564 -31.27 -9.53 3.56
C SER A 564 -31.00 -9.98 2.12
N PRO A 565 -31.18 -11.25 1.80
CA PRO A 565 -31.23 -11.71 0.42
C PRO A 565 -32.54 -11.29 -0.29
N GLN A 566 -33.51 -10.72 0.44
CA GLN A 566 -34.81 -10.27 -0.09
C GLN A 566 -34.78 -8.76 -0.33
N THR A 567 -35.74 -8.26 -1.09
CA THR A 567 -35.86 -6.84 -1.43
C THR A 567 -36.63 -6.01 -0.39
N ASN A 568 -37.35 -6.67 0.52
CA ASN A 568 -38.11 -6.02 1.57
C ASN A 568 -37.39 -6.12 2.91
N PHE A 569 -37.17 -5.01 3.54
CA PHE A 569 -36.42 -4.88 4.78
C PHE A 569 -37.32 -4.28 5.88
N GLY A 570 -37.01 -4.64 7.12
CA GLY A 570 -37.69 -4.08 8.28
C GLY A 570 -36.73 -3.96 9.48
N PHE A 571 -36.96 -2.94 10.29
CA PHE A 571 -36.26 -2.69 11.54
C PHE A 571 -37.24 -2.17 12.58
N THR A 572 -37.23 -2.73 13.78
CA THR A 572 -38.08 -2.28 14.88
C THR A 572 -37.23 -1.60 15.97
N ASN A 573 -37.54 -0.35 16.27
CA ASN A 573 -36.97 0.35 17.40
C ASN A 573 -37.96 0.33 18.58
N TRP A 574 -37.62 -0.43 19.61
CA TRP A 574 -38.43 -0.64 20.80
C TRP A 574 -38.35 0.49 21.82
N ASN A 575 -37.31 1.31 21.77
CA ASN A 575 -37.03 2.37 22.75
C ASN A 575 -37.10 3.77 22.15
N ALA A 576 -38.00 3.99 21.19
CA ALA A 576 -38.11 5.29 20.57
C ALA A 576 -38.72 6.32 21.54
N GLY A 577 -37.98 7.41 21.81
CA GLY A 577 -38.46 8.57 22.54
C GLY A 577 -39.61 9.29 21.81
N THR A 578 -40.10 10.37 22.41
CA THR A 578 -41.22 11.15 21.87
C THR A 578 -40.95 11.80 20.52
N GLN A 579 -39.67 12.13 20.23
CA GLN A 579 -39.25 12.66 18.95
C GLN A 579 -37.99 11.94 18.49
N GLN A 580 -38.03 11.36 17.29
CA GLN A 580 -36.88 10.70 16.70
C GLN A 580 -36.95 10.79 15.18
N PHE A 581 -35.79 11.08 14.56
CA PHE A 581 -35.59 11.08 13.12
C PHE A 581 -34.82 9.82 12.73
N TYR A 582 -35.11 9.28 11.56
CA TYR A 582 -34.46 8.06 11.04
C TYR A 582 -33.93 8.31 9.64
N ARG A 583 -32.83 7.70 9.34
CA ARG A 583 -32.32 7.58 7.98
C ARG A 583 -31.70 6.20 7.74
N LEU A 584 -31.60 5.84 6.48
CA LEU A 584 -30.82 4.68 6.04
C LEU A 584 -29.48 5.16 5.52
N ALA A 585 -28.43 4.50 5.94
CA ALA A 585 -27.10 4.67 5.39
C ALA A 585 -26.66 3.33 4.77
N VAL A 586 -26.13 3.41 3.58
CA VAL A 586 -25.46 2.29 2.92
C VAL A 586 -23.97 2.50 3.19
N PRO A 587 -23.24 1.46 3.65
CA PRO A 587 -21.81 1.58 3.93
C PRO A 587 -21.00 2.04 2.73
#